data_1a6f7b11a496db4a6b926e0dbc214da2
#
_entry.id   1a6f7b11a496db4a6b926e0dbc214da2
#
_cell.length_a   1.000
_cell.length_b   1.000
_cell.length_c   1.000
_cell.angle_alpha   90.00
_cell.angle_beta   90.00
_cell.angle_gamma   90.00
#
_symmetry.space_group_name_H-M   'P 1'
#
loop_
_entity.id
_entity.type
_entity.pdbx_description
1 polymer ?
#
loop_
_entity_poly.entity_id
_entity_poly.type
_entity_poly.pdbx_seq_one_letter_code
_entity_poly.pdbx_strand_id
1 'polypeptide(L)'
;LLGLKAIYVGIAKVDEYISFINTIPKYKISVSEQDSLSYSAAFIKFSEQDFKTANEAFTKYIDEFKEGIFINDAYYYNANSMLSLGDSIGVAESYKYLVENKVNHYLEEALVYLSRLYFKKEDYLISNAYYSSLDSIASNNSIKREASVRLMYGYEYINSKKAMEYAIKVLQFDKIDNWLVSKAKIIISRYDFELGNYFKAKNIFREIVELDKNSEGAEAMYNLIYLTYLDDSLSLAEKMIFEMPNEFSDDFYIAKSFILLSDIYLKQNNKFQAKATLESIIENYSGQDLKILAQKKREEIIESEIVIEKNEIDTYYMDIFEDDLEYELITDTLNKINTFKSEE
;
A
#
# COMPACT_ATOMS: atom_id res chain seq x y z
N LEU A 1 26.86 56.92 -4.43
CA LEU A 1 26.87 55.56 -3.88
C LEU A 1 25.51 54.86 -4.01
N LEU A 2 24.36 55.53 -3.77
CA LEU A 2 23.02 54.92 -3.88
C LEU A 2 22.74 54.37 -5.28
N GLY A 3 23.05 55.09 -6.36
CA GLY A 3 22.87 54.62 -7.73
C GLY A 3 23.77 53.40 -8.05
N LEU A 4 25.01 53.40 -7.55
CA LEU A 4 25.92 52.27 -7.72
C LEU A 4 25.41 51.02 -6.99
N LYS A 5 24.93 51.16 -5.75
CA LYS A 5 24.28 50.11 -4.99
C LYS A 5 23.13 49.44 -5.78
N ALA A 6 22.21 50.28 -6.30
CA ALA A 6 21.05 49.77 -7.08
C ALA A 6 21.47 48.97 -8.33
N ILE A 7 22.53 49.43 -9.04
CA ILE A 7 23.04 48.73 -10.21
C ILE A 7 23.60 47.35 -9.83
N TYR A 8 24.50 47.27 -8.84
CA TYR A 8 25.12 46.01 -8.45
C TYR A 8 24.13 45.01 -7.87
N VAL A 9 23.14 45.48 -7.11
CA VAL A 9 22.05 44.65 -6.60
C VAL A 9 21.20 44.13 -7.76
N GLY A 10 20.82 45.00 -8.72
CA GLY A 10 20.01 44.64 -9.89
C GLY A 10 20.68 43.60 -10.82
N ILE A 11 22.00 43.57 -10.90
CA ILE A 11 22.76 42.59 -11.69
C ILE A 11 23.24 41.39 -10.85
N ALA A 12 22.81 41.26 -9.61
CA ALA A 12 23.16 40.20 -8.65
C ALA A 12 24.68 40.11 -8.35
N LYS A 13 25.41 41.24 -8.36
CA LYS A 13 26.85 41.34 -8.10
C LYS A 13 27.15 42.04 -6.77
N VAL A 14 26.49 41.61 -5.70
CA VAL A 14 26.58 42.27 -4.39
C VAL A 14 28.00 42.21 -3.80
N ASP A 15 28.75 41.13 -4.02
CA ASP A 15 30.13 41.02 -3.51
C ASP A 15 31.06 42.03 -4.13
N GLU A 16 30.91 42.32 -5.42
CA GLU A 16 31.71 43.34 -6.10
C GLU A 16 31.41 44.72 -5.50
N TYR A 17 30.12 45.00 -5.16
CA TYR A 17 29.72 46.21 -4.48
C TYR A 17 30.32 46.29 -3.06
N ILE A 18 30.21 45.21 -2.27
CA ILE A 18 30.77 45.17 -0.90
C ILE A 18 32.27 45.34 -0.94
N SER A 19 32.96 44.67 -1.84
CA SER A 19 34.40 44.79 -2.03
C SER A 19 34.80 46.21 -2.38
N PHE A 20 34.07 46.85 -3.30
CA PHE A 20 34.32 48.24 -3.69
C PHE A 20 34.08 49.19 -2.51
N ILE A 21 32.96 49.10 -1.78
CA ILE A 21 32.63 49.97 -0.65
C ILE A 21 33.69 49.86 0.47
N ASN A 22 34.18 48.66 0.73
CA ASN A 22 35.19 48.42 1.76
C ASN A 22 36.56 49.09 1.45
N THR A 23 36.79 49.50 0.17
CA THR A 23 37.97 50.31 -0.19
C THR A 23 37.83 51.78 0.19
N ILE A 24 36.60 52.24 0.47
CA ILE A 24 36.35 53.64 0.78
C ILE A 24 36.52 53.89 2.28
N PRO A 25 37.47 54.77 2.69
CA PRO A 25 37.67 55.11 4.10
C PRO A 25 36.37 55.60 4.74
N LYS A 26 36.05 55.10 5.95
CA LYS A 26 34.86 55.43 6.75
C LYS A 26 33.54 54.79 6.29
N TYR A 27 33.52 54.04 5.18
CA TYR A 27 32.36 53.28 4.79
C TYR A 27 32.60 51.79 5.10
N LYS A 28 31.72 51.20 5.91
CA LYS A 28 31.68 49.74 6.18
C LYS A 28 30.25 49.29 6.10
N ILE A 29 30.01 48.22 5.37
CA ILE A 29 28.71 47.57 5.27
C ILE A 29 28.58 46.61 6.45
N SER A 30 27.54 46.73 7.27
CA SER A 30 27.25 45.81 8.36
C SER A 30 26.83 44.43 7.80
N VAL A 31 26.98 43.39 8.63
CA VAL A 31 26.51 42.03 8.26
C VAL A 31 25.02 42.03 7.94
N SER A 32 24.20 42.75 8.72
CA SER A 32 22.76 42.88 8.46
C SER A 32 22.45 43.61 7.14
N GLU A 33 23.29 44.57 6.73
CA GLU A 33 23.13 45.20 5.42
C GLU A 33 23.56 44.30 4.28
N GLN A 34 24.62 43.49 4.48
CA GLN A 34 25.06 42.49 3.51
C GLN A 34 23.97 41.43 3.31
N ASP A 35 23.38 40.88 4.41
CA ASP A 35 22.25 39.99 4.42
C ASP A 35 21.10 40.52 3.54
N SER A 36 20.63 41.75 3.85
CA SER A 36 19.54 42.36 3.11
C SER A 36 19.85 42.63 1.64
N LEU A 37 21.08 42.97 1.29
CA LEU A 37 21.50 43.22 -0.09
C LEU A 37 21.56 41.93 -0.89
N SER A 38 22.15 40.86 -0.32
CA SER A 38 22.30 39.56 -0.98
C SER A 38 20.93 38.92 -1.24
N TYR A 39 20.04 38.98 -0.23
CA TYR A 39 18.65 38.50 -0.43
C TYR A 39 17.92 39.32 -1.50
N SER A 40 17.98 40.66 -1.43
CA SER A 40 17.30 41.55 -2.39
C SER A 40 17.76 41.29 -3.82
N ALA A 41 19.05 41.07 -4.03
CA ALA A 41 19.60 40.75 -5.35
C ALA A 41 19.04 39.44 -5.91
N ALA A 42 18.99 38.39 -5.10
CA ALA A 42 18.41 37.10 -5.48
C ALA A 42 16.91 37.24 -5.79
N PHE A 43 16.16 37.99 -4.96
CA PHE A 43 14.73 38.18 -5.13
C PHE A 43 14.39 39.02 -6.39
N ILE A 44 15.22 40.02 -6.74
CA ILE A 44 15.07 40.77 -8.01
C ILE A 44 15.16 39.83 -9.20
N LYS A 45 16.15 38.92 -9.23
CA LYS A 45 16.30 37.93 -10.31
C LYS A 45 15.12 36.95 -10.39
N PHE A 46 14.62 36.55 -9.24
CA PHE A 46 13.38 35.74 -9.18
C PHE A 46 12.19 36.52 -9.77
N SER A 47 12.03 37.79 -9.40
CA SER A 47 10.93 38.64 -9.90
C SER A 47 11.03 38.93 -11.41
N GLU A 48 12.26 38.98 -11.95
CA GLU A 48 12.54 39.09 -13.39
C GLU A 48 12.35 37.75 -14.13
N GLN A 49 12.00 36.64 -13.43
CA GLN A 49 11.90 35.28 -13.94
C GLN A 49 13.23 34.69 -14.45
N ASP A 50 14.35 35.30 -14.08
CA ASP A 50 15.68 34.71 -14.30
C ASP A 50 15.95 33.67 -13.19
N PHE A 51 15.22 32.57 -13.28
CA PHE A 51 15.22 31.51 -12.25
C PHE A 51 16.59 30.85 -12.07
N LYS A 52 17.40 30.82 -13.11
CA LYS A 52 18.77 30.29 -13.02
C LYS A 52 19.64 31.15 -12.13
N THR A 53 19.73 32.45 -12.44
CA THR A 53 20.52 33.38 -11.64
C THR A 53 19.94 33.55 -10.24
N ALA A 54 18.61 33.51 -10.09
CA ALA A 54 17.93 33.55 -8.80
C ALA A 54 18.33 32.34 -7.93
N ASN A 55 18.29 31.12 -8.50
CA ASN A 55 18.70 29.91 -7.80
C ASN A 55 20.16 29.97 -7.33
N GLU A 56 21.07 30.37 -8.21
CA GLU A 56 22.49 30.54 -7.86
C GLU A 56 22.67 31.56 -6.72
N ALA A 57 21.96 32.73 -6.78
CA ALA A 57 22.05 33.78 -5.78
C ALA A 57 21.40 33.38 -4.44
N PHE A 58 20.25 32.69 -4.45
CA PHE A 58 19.64 32.17 -3.22
C PHE A 58 20.47 31.05 -2.59
N THR A 59 21.05 30.18 -3.38
CA THR A 59 21.95 29.13 -2.87
C THR A 59 23.13 29.74 -2.14
N LYS A 60 23.76 30.77 -2.77
CA LYS A 60 24.84 31.52 -2.16
C LYS A 60 24.40 32.19 -0.86
N TYR A 61 23.24 32.86 -0.87
CA TYR A 61 22.68 33.50 0.32
C TYR A 61 22.51 32.52 1.47
N ILE A 62 21.92 31.32 1.20
CA ILE A 62 21.70 30.25 2.19
C ILE A 62 23.02 29.77 2.80
N ASP A 63 24.07 29.68 2.00
CA ASP A 63 25.40 29.23 2.46
C ASP A 63 26.06 30.27 3.36
N GLU A 64 25.95 31.57 3.01
CA GLU A 64 26.62 32.65 3.70
C GLU A 64 25.85 33.15 4.94
N PHE A 65 24.54 33.16 4.91
CA PHE A 65 23.66 33.72 5.95
C PHE A 65 22.76 32.68 6.59
N LYS A 66 23.34 31.65 7.18
CA LYS A 66 22.58 30.49 7.78
C LYS A 66 21.58 30.93 8.85
N GLU A 67 21.81 32.03 9.51
CA GLU A 67 20.91 32.68 10.49
C GLU A 67 20.42 34.04 10.00
N GLY A 68 20.42 34.26 8.69
CA GLY A 68 19.96 35.48 8.07
C GLY A 68 18.48 35.72 8.30
N ILE A 69 18.11 37.02 8.32
CA ILE A 69 16.70 37.43 8.57
C ILE A 69 15.77 36.84 7.52
N PHE A 70 16.25 36.63 6.29
CA PHE A 70 15.46 36.13 5.16
C PHE A 70 15.71 34.66 4.85
N ILE A 71 16.26 33.88 5.78
CA ILE A 71 16.66 32.51 5.48
C ILE A 71 15.47 31.62 5.03
N ASN A 72 14.31 31.75 5.66
CA ASN A 72 13.12 31.01 5.27
C ASN A 72 12.60 31.43 3.88
N ASP A 73 12.59 32.76 3.62
CA ASP A 73 12.23 33.30 2.31
C ASP A 73 13.20 32.81 1.23
N ALA A 74 14.50 32.78 1.54
CA ALA A 74 15.53 32.33 0.62
C ALA A 74 15.34 30.86 0.24
N TYR A 75 15.09 29.97 1.20
CA TYR A 75 14.76 28.57 0.92
C TYR A 75 13.49 28.41 0.10
N TYR A 76 12.45 29.19 0.39
CA TYR A 76 11.21 29.15 -0.35
C TYR A 76 11.39 29.61 -1.81
N TYR A 77 11.98 30.77 -2.05
CA TYR A 77 12.21 31.27 -3.42
C TYR A 77 13.26 30.47 -4.18
N ASN A 78 14.21 29.85 -3.47
CA ASN A 78 15.14 28.89 -4.07
C ASN A 78 14.40 27.66 -4.58
N ALA A 79 13.51 27.06 -3.76
CA ALA A 79 12.66 25.95 -4.17
C ALA A 79 11.80 26.31 -5.39
N ASN A 80 11.18 27.49 -5.40
CA ASN A 80 10.37 27.95 -6.54
C ASN A 80 11.18 28.20 -7.81
N SER A 81 12.43 28.68 -7.68
CA SER A 81 13.36 28.80 -8.81
C SER A 81 13.70 27.42 -9.38
N MET A 82 14.01 26.45 -8.54
CA MET A 82 14.28 25.07 -8.93
C MET A 82 13.07 24.39 -9.58
N LEU A 83 11.84 24.61 -9.06
CA LEU A 83 10.61 24.13 -9.69
C LEU A 83 10.46 24.63 -11.11
N SER A 84 10.75 25.93 -11.34
CA SER A 84 10.69 26.54 -12.66
C SER A 84 11.77 26.01 -13.61
N LEU A 85 12.88 25.50 -13.07
CA LEU A 85 13.97 24.87 -13.81
C LEU A 85 13.79 23.32 -13.99
N GLY A 86 12.78 22.73 -13.34
CA GLY A 86 12.51 21.28 -13.39
C GLY A 86 13.38 20.43 -12.45
N ASP A 87 14.10 21.05 -11.51
CA ASP A 87 14.93 20.35 -10.51
C ASP A 87 14.11 19.94 -9.27
N SER A 88 13.48 18.77 -9.35
CA SER A 88 12.67 18.26 -8.24
C SER A 88 13.47 17.79 -7.01
N ILE A 89 14.77 17.53 -7.14
CA ILE A 89 15.62 17.08 -6.04
C ILE A 89 15.97 18.27 -5.13
N GLY A 90 16.48 19.34 -5.73
CA GLY A 90 16.82 20.56 -5.00
C GLY A 90 15.63 21.19 -4.30
N VAL A 91 14.44 21.12 -4.95
CA VAL A 91 13.17 21.55 -4.33
C VAL A 91 12.90 20.81 -3.02
N ALA A 92 13.05 19.47 -3.02
CA ALA A 92 12.77 18.66 -1.84
C ALA A 92 13.70 19.03 -0.66
N GLU A 93 14.96 19.29 -0.91
CA GLU A 93 15.92 19.71 0.13
C GLU A 93 15.54 21.08 0.73
N SER A 94 15.20 22.05 -0.12
CA SER A 94 14.77 23.38 0.34
C SER A 94 13.47 23.31 1.17
N TYR A 95 12.48 22.54 0.73
CA TYR A 95 11.24 22.38 1.49
C TYR A 95 11.40 21.57 2.77
N LYS A 96 12.32 20.58 2.84
CA LYS A 96 12.66 19.89 4.10
C LYS A 96 13.15 20.88 5.16
N TYR A 97 14.04 21.78 4.79
CA TYR A 97 14.50 22.83 5.72
C TYR A 97 13.31 23.63 6.30
N LEU A 98 12.36 24.04 5.44
CA LEU A 98 11.18 24.80 5.89
C LEU A 98 10.26 23.98 6.81
N VAL A 99 10.18 22.66 6.61
CA VAL A 99 9.41 21.77 7.50
C VAL A 99 10.11 21.55 8.82
N GLU A 100 11.44 21.44 8.84
CA GLU A 100 12.23 21.32 10.07
C GLU A 100 12.17 22.61 10.89
N ASN A 101 12.20 23.76 10.23
CA ASN A 101 12.05 25.09 10.83
C ASN A 101 10.57 25.49 10.89
N LYS A 102 9.83 24.90 11.83
CA LYS A 102 8.35 24.92 11.92
C LYS A 102 7.72 26.33 12.02
N VAL A 103 8.48 27.35 12.35
CA VAL A 103 7.95 28.71 12.54
C VAL A 103 8.23 29.54 11.28
N ASN A 104 7.48 29.26 10.21
CA ASN A 104 7.55 30.05 8.98
C ASN A 104 6.20 30.02 8.24
N HIS A 105 6.01 30.97 7.32
CA HIS A 105 4.77 31.13 6.55
C HIS A 105 4.61 30.07 5.44
N TYR A 106 5.68 29.37 5.08
CA TYR A 106 5.74 28.43 3.97
C TYR A 106 5.54 26.98 4.39
N LEU A 107 5.37 26.72 5.69
CA LEU A 107 5.27 25.37 6.25
C LEU A 107 4.17 24.52 5.59
N GLU A 108 2.98 25.09 5.41
CA GLU A 108 1.85 24.37 4.79
C GLU A 108 2.17 23.98 3.34
N GLU A 109 2.72 24.92 2.55
CA GLU A 109 3.07 24.67 1.15
C GLU A 109 4.21 23.65 1.02
N ALA A 110 5.23 23.75 1.85
CA ALA A 110 6.32 22.77 1.91
C ALA A 110 5.82 21.37 2.26
N LEU A 111 4.91 21.25 3.23
CA LEU A 111 4.27 19.99 3.59
C LEU A 111 3.43 19.41 2.44
N VAL A 112 2.65 20.25 1.75
CA VAL A 112 1.87 19.84 0.57
C VAL A 112 2.79 19.27 -0.51
N TYR A 113 3.88 19.95 -0.82
CA TYR A 113 4.83 19.47 -1.83
C TYR A 113 5.47 18.13 -1.43
N LEU A 114 6.05 18.06 -0.24
CA LEU A 114 6.76 16.86 0.22
C LEU A 114 5.83 15.66 0.38
N SER A 115 4.65 15.85 0.95
CA SER A 115 3.68 14.78 1.11
C SER A 115 3.27 14.18 -0.23
N ARG A 116 2.98 15.01 -1.23
CA ARG A 116 2.63 14.58 -2.59
C ARG A 116 3.81 13.90 -3.30
N LEU A 117 5.02 14.46 -3.16
CA LEU A 117 6.24 13.90 -3.75
C LEU A 117 6.49 12.47 -3.25
N TYR A 118 6.47 12.27 -1.94
CA TYR A 118 6.73 10.95 -1.35
C TYR A 118 5.58 9.98 -1.57
N PHE A 119 4.32 10.48 -1.63
CA PHE A 119 3.18 9.64 -2.03
C PHE A 119 3.33 9.11 -3.47
N LYS A 120 3.75 9.98 -4.40
CA LYS A 120 4.02 9.59 -5.81
C LYS A 120 5.17 8.59 -5.94
N LYS A 121 6.14 8.64 -5.01
CA LYS A 121 7.25 7.68 -4.93
C LYS A 121 6.87 6.38 -4.22
N GLU A 122 5.62 6.25 -3.77
CA GLU A 122 5.12 5.13 -2.97
C GLU A 122 5.87 4.94 -1.63
N ASP A 123 6.62 5.95 -1.19
CA ASP A 123 7.23 5.99 0.14
C ASP A 123 6.18 6.43 1.16
N TYR A 124 5.27 5.52 1.45
CA TYR A 124 4.13 5.81 2.31
C TYR A 124 4.52 6.10 3.76
N LEU A 125 5.68 5.61 4.22
CA LEU A 125 6.15 5.90 5.58
C LEU A 125 6.46 7.40 5.75
N ILE A 126 7.25 7.95 4.84
CA ILE A 126 7.62 9.37 4.84
C ILE A 126 6.43 10.24 4.45
N SER A 127 5.68 9.85 3.43
CA SER A 127 4.48 10.54 2.97
C SER A 127 3.46 10.72 4.11
N ASN A 128 3.16 9.64 4.85
CA ASN A 128 2.21 9.68 5.96
C ASN A 128 2.67 10.58 7.11
N ALA A 129 3.98 10.70 7.36
CA ALA A 129 4.50 11.63 8.34
C ALA A 129 4.21 13.10 7.94
N TYR A 130 4.46 13.44 6.67
CA TYR A 130 4.16 14.79 6.16
C TYR A 130 2.66 15.06 6.07
N TYR A 131 1.84 14.12 5.56
CA TYR A 131 0.38 14.28 5.52
C TYR A 131 -0.24 14.36 6.92
N SER A 132 0.28 13.65 7.91
CA SER A 132 -0.21 13.76 9.29
C SER A 132 0.07 15.15 9.89
N SER A 133 1.25 15.71 9.59
CA SER A 133 1.58 17.08 9.96
C SER A 133 0.66 18.07 9.24
N LEU A 134 0.44 17.89 7.95
CA LEU A 134 -0.43 18.70 7.13
C LEU A 134 -1.90 18.65 7.61
N ASP A 135 -2.42 17.47 7.92
CA ASP A 135 -3.78 17.28 8.46
C ASP A 135 -4.03 18.07 9.75
N SER A 136 -2.98 18.25 10.56
CA SER A 136 -3.07 19.00 11.82
C SER A 136 -3.06 20.52 11.67
N ILE A 137 -2.38 21.05 10.62
CA ILE A 137 -2.18 22.51 10.47
C ILE A 137 -2.94 23.13 9.30
N ALA A 138 -3.39 22.32 8.33
CA ALA A 138 -4.00 22.84 7.11
C ALA A 138 -5.15 23.82 7.40
N SER A 139 -5.07 24.98 6.79
CA SER A 139 -6.07 26.05 6.91
C SER A 139 -7.28 25.79 5.99
N ASN A 140 -7.06 25.08 4.89
CA ASN A 140 -8.04 24.85 3.83
C ASN A 140 -8.67 23.46 3.94
N ASN A 141 -10.01 23.39 3.89
CA ASN A 141 -10.76 22.14 3.93
C ASN A 141 -10.42 21.19 2.76
N SER A 142 -10.04 21.72 1.60
CA SER A 142 -9.62 20.89 0.45
C SER A 142 -8.31 20.15 0.76
N ILE A 143 -7.35 20.83 1.38
CA ILE A 143 -6.07 20.25 1.78
C ILE A 143 -6.26 19.22 2.90
N LYS A 144 -7.12 19.51 3.90
CA LYS A 144 -7.48 18.55 4.95
C LYS A 144 -8.11 17.28 4.38
N ARG A 145 -9.00 17.45 3.41
CA ARG A 145 -9.64 16.35 2.71
C ARG A 145 -8.61 15.52 1.95
N GLU A 146 -7.75 16.16 1.18
CA GLU A 146 -6.65 15.49 0.47
C GLU A 146 -5.77 14.71 1.45
N ALA A 147 -5.33 15.34 2.53
CA ALA A 147 -4.49 14.70 3.54
C ALA A 147 -5.17 13.46 4.13
N SER A 148 -6.45 13.57 4.51
CA SER A 148 -7.20 12.43 5.07
C SER A 148 -7.33 11.28 4.07
N VAL A 149 -7.64 11.56 2.80
CA VAL A 149 -7.74 10.55 1.75
C VAL A 149 -6.37 9.90 1.51
N ARG A 150 -5.30 10.67 1.42
CA ARG A 150 -3.95 10.14 1.20
C ARG A 150 -3.44 9.33 2.38
N LEU A 151 -3.77 9.72 3.61
CA LEU A 151 -3.45 8.96 4.82
C LEU A 151 -4.22 7.63 4.87
N MET A 152 -5.49 7.62 4.46
CA MET A 152 -6.26 6.39 4.32
C MET A 152 -5.54 5.38 3.41
N TYR A 153 -5.15 5.81 2.20
CA TYR A 153 -4.40 4.97 1.26
C TYR A 153 -3.00 4.60 1.76
N GLY A 154 -2.27 5.57 2.26
CA GLY A 154 -0.89 5.35 2.69
C GLY A 154 -0.76 4.44 3.91
N TYR A 155 -1.79 4.37 4.77
CA TYR A 155 -1.82 3.43 5.90
C TYR A 155 -2.40 2.05 5.54
N GLU A 156 -3.05 1.88 4.40
CA GLU A 156 -3.72 0.62 4.03
C GLU A 156 -2.81 -0.61 4.15
N TYR A 157 -1.51 -0.46 3.80
CA TYR A 157 -0.53 -1.55 3.86
C TYR A 157 0.43 -1.48 5.05
N ILE A 158 0.36 -0.41 5.85
CA ILE A 158 1.31 -0.17 6.96
C ILE A 158 0.63 -0.38 8.31
N ASN A 159 -0.62 0.06 8.44
CA ASN A 159 -1.35 0.04 9.70
C ASN A 159 -2.86 0.06 9.46
N SER A 160 -3.47 -1.13 9.43
CA SER A 160 -4.90 -1.31 9.14
C SER A 160 -5.82 -0.51 10.07
N LYS A 161 -5.46 -0.36 11.35
CA LYS A 161 -6.22 0.45 12.30
C LYS A 161 -6.23 1.93 11.92
N LYS A 162 -5.07 2.52 11.59
CA LYS A 162 -5.00 3.92 11.15
C LYS A 162 -5.70 4.12 9.81
N ALA A 163 -5.56 3.18 8.88
CA ALA A 163 -6.30 3.22 7.62
C ALA A 163 -7.81 3.28 7.86
N MET A 164 -8.34 2.44 8.75
CA MET A 164 -9.75 2.44 9.16
C MET A 164 -10.17 3.76 9.81
N GLU A 165 -9.36 4.33 10.72
CA GLU A 165 -9.64 5.62 11.36
C GLU A 165 -9.78 6.74 10.32
N TYR A 166 -8.87 6.80 9.33
CA TYR A 166 -8.96 7.77 8.23
C TYR A 166 -10.10 7.45 7.25
N ALA A 167 -10.41 6.19 7.00
CA ALA A 167 -11.57 5.79 6.20
C ALA A 167 -12.89 6.30 6.82
N ILE A 168 -13.05 6.16 8.13
CA ILE A 168 -14.21 6.74 8.85
C ILE A 168 -14.24 8.26 8.69
N LYS A 169 -13.09 8.93 8.80
CA LYS A 169 -13.00 10.39 8.61
C LYS A 169 -13.37 10.81 7.18
N VAL A 170 -12.94 10.06 6.19
CA VAL A 170 -13.29 10.30 4.77
C VAL A 170 -14.78 10.18 4.53
N LEU A 171 -15.47 9.20 5.14
CA LEU A 171 -16.92 9.04 5.03
C LEU A 171 -17.74 10.18 5.67
N GLN A 172 -17.11 11.02 6.50
CA GLN A 172 -17.77 12.19 7.10
C GLN A 172 -17.72 13.43 6.19
N PHE A 173 -16.98 13.39 5.08
CA PHE A 173 -16.92 14.53 4.17
C PHE A 173 -18.20 14.66 3.34
N ASP A 174 -18.65 15.90 3.14
CA ASP A 174 -19.76 16.18 2.23
C ASP A 174 -19.36 15.87 0.78
N LYS A 175 -20.30 15.33 0.00
CA LYS A 175 -20.18 15.13 -1.45
C LYS A 175 -18.93 14.34 -1.85
N ILE A 176 -18.80 13.12 -1.35
CA ILE A 176 -17.80 12.15 -1.79
C ILE A 176 -18.36 11.26 -2.89
N ASP A 177 -17.51 10.91 -3.85
CA ASP A 177 -17.87 10.03 -4.95
C ASP A 177 -18.07 8.58 -4.48
N ASN A 178 -18.95 7.85 -5.14
CA ASN A 178 -19.26 6.46 -4.79
C ASN A 178 -18.02 5.57 -4.72
N TRP A 179 -17.07 5.72 -5.66
CA TRP A 179 -15.83 4.94 -5.65
C TRP A 179 -15.02 5.17 -4.37
N LEU A 180 -14.97 6.40 -3.86
CA LEU A 180 -14.26 6.72 -2.61
C LEU A 180 -15.04 6.23 -1.39
N VAL A 181 -16.38 6.22 -1.44
CA VAL A 181 -17.23 5.59 -0.42
C VAL A 181 -16.93 4.09 -0.36
N SER A 182 -16.92 3.41 -1.51
CA SER A 182 -16.61 1.98 -1.60
C SER A 182 -15.21 1.66 -1.07
N LYS A 183 -14.21 2.46 -1.47
CA LYS A 183 -12.83 2.32 -0.99
C LYS A 183 -12.72 2.49 0.53
N ALA A 184 -13.36 3.50 1.09
CA ALA A 184 -13.35 3.70 2.54
C ALA A 184 -14.07 2.54 3.27
N LYS A 185 -15.21 2.10 2.77
CA LYS A 185 -15.97 0.98 3.35
C LYS A 185 -15.21 -0.34 3.27
N ILE A 186 -14.49 -0.63 2.16
CA ILE A 186 -13.72 -1.87 2.05
C ILE A 186 -12.58 -1.91 3.08
N ILE A 187 -11.91 -0.77 3.33
CA ILE A 187 -10.86 -0.68 4.35
C ILE A 187 -11.44 -0.93 5.75
N ILE A 188 -12.61 -0.35 6.06
CA ILE A 188 -13.28 -0.57 7.35
C ILE A 188 -13.69 -2.03 7.51
N SER A 189 -14.29 -2.61 6.48
CA SER A 189 -14.75 -4.00 6.53
C SER A 189 -13.61 -5.02 6.62
N ARG A 190 -12.47 -4.76 5.95
CA ARG A 190 -11.25 -5.58 6.11
C ARG A 190 -10.76 -5.55 7.55
N TYR A 191 -10.71 -4.38 8.18
CA TYR A 191 -10.29 -4.24 9.56
C TYR A 191 -11.23 -4.97 10.53
N ASP A 192 -12.56 -4.82 10.37
CA ASP A 192 -13.54 -5.56 11.17
C ASP A 192 -13.43 -7.08 10.94
N PHE A 193 -13.15 -7.50 9.69
CA PHE A 193 -12.92 -8.91 9.36
C PHE A 193 -11.66 -9.47 10.04
N GLU A 194 -10.55 -8.74 10.01
CA GLU A 194 -9.29 -9.09 10.71
C GLU A 194 -9.48 -9.27 12.22
N LEU A 195 -10.37 -8.47 12.82
CA LEU A 195 -10.72 -8.57 14.25
C LEU A 195 -11.73 -9.67 14.57
N GLY A 196 -12.24 -10.42 13.57
CA GLY A 196 -13.28 -11.41 13.76
C GLY A 196 -14.70 -10.83 13.92
N ASN A 197 -14.89 -9.55 13.68
CA ASN A 197 -16.19 -8.87 13.71
C ASN A 197 -17.02 -9.21 12.44
N TYR A 198 -17.17 -10.48 12.12
CA TYR A 198 -17.75 -10.94 10.86
C TYR A 198 -19.15 -10.41 10.57
N PHE A 199 -19.97 -10.23 11.59
CA PHE A 199 -21.31 -9.67 11.40
C PHE A 199 -21.27 -8.22 10.88
N LYS A 200 -20.39 -7.38 11.41
CA LYS A 200 -20.22 -6.01 10.95
C LYS A 200 -19.65 -5.97 9.55
N ALA A 201 -18.55 -6.71 9.33
CA ALA A 201 -17.90 -6.81 8.02
C ALA A 201 -18.89 -7.28 6.94
N LYS A 202 -19.70 -8.32 7.21
CA LYS A 202 -20.72 -8.86 6.30
C LYS A 202 -21.75 -7.80 5.87
N ASN A 203 -22.19 -6.94 6.80
CA ASN A 203 -23.16 -5.88 6.48
C ASN A 203 -22.51 -4.82 5.56
N ILE A 204 -21.28 -4.41 5.85
CA ILE A 204 -20.57 -3.42 5.03
C ILE A 204 -20.26 -4.00 3.64
N PHE A 205 -19.84 -5.26 3.54
CA PHE A 205 -19.61 -5.92 2.25
C PHE A 205 -20.88 -5.95 1.38
N ARG A 206 -22.07 -6.20 1.96
CA ARG A 206 -23.33 -6.13 1.21
C ARG A 206 -23.59 -4.74 0.65
N GLU A 207 -23.35 -3.69 1.44
CA GLU A 207 -23.52 -2.33 0.99
C GLU A 207 -22.55 -1.97 -0.16
N ILE A 208 -21.31 -2.49 -0.13
CA ILE A 208 -20.32 -2.27 -1.19
C ILE A 208 -20.74 -2.98 -2.48
N VAL A 209 -21.18 -4.23 -2.40
CA VAL A 209 -21.66 -5.02 -3.56
C VAL A 209 -22.79 -4.30 -4.33
N GLU A 210 -23.71 -3.64 -3.60
CA GLU A 210 -24.78 -2.86 -4.22
C GLU A 210 -24.29 -1.52 -4.81
N LEU A 211 -23.28 -0.91 -4.17
CA LEU A 211 -22.79 0.41 -4.53
C LEU A 211 -21.78 0.39 -5.68
N ASP A 212 -20.95 -0.65 -5.75
CA ASP A 212 -19.79 -0.72 -6.63
C ASP A 212 -19.73 -2.07 -7.37
N LYS A 213 -19.55 -2.01 -8.69
CA LYS A 213 -19.38 -3.20 -9.53
C LYS A 213 -17.94 -3.37 -10.06
N ASN A 214 -17.01 -2.54 -9.58
CA ASN A 214 -15.59 -2.65 -9.88
C ASN A 214 -14.85 -3.54 -8.85
N SER A 215 -13.57 -3.29 -8.66
CA SER A 215 -12.70 -4.15 -7.83
C SER A 215 -13.10 -4.21 -6.36
N GLU A 216 -13.51 -3.08 -5.74
CA GLU A 216 -13.99 -3.06 -4.36
C GLU A 216 -15.27 -3.88 -4.18
N GLY A 217 -16.18 -3.82 -5.16
CA GLY A 217 -17.39 -4.65 -5.17
C GLY A 217 -17.10 -6.13 -5.37
N ALA A 218 -16.17 -6.46 -6.27
CA ALA A 218 -15.73 -7.84 -6.49
C ALA A 218 -15.04 -8.42 -5.24
N GLU A 219 -14.21 -7.64 -4.58
CA GLU A 219 -13.62 -8.02 -3.30
C GLU A 219 -14.66 -8.25 -2.21
N ALA A 220 -15.61 -7.33 -2.09
CA ALA A 220 -16.70 -7.45 -1.12
C ALA A 220 -17.54 -8.72 -1.38
N MET A 221 -17.84 -9.02 -2.63
CA MET A 221 -18.55 -10.24 -3.02
C MET A 221 -17.74 -11.50 -2.68
N TYR A 222 -16.44 -11.53 -2.99
CA TYR A 222 -15.58 -12.63 -2.57
C TYR A 222 -15.60 -12.85 -1.05
N ASN A 223 -15.51 -11.77 -0.26
CA ASN A 223 -15.53 -11.88 1.20
C ASN A 223 -16.91 -12.36 1.74
N LEU A 224 -18.00 -11.96 1.10
CA LEU A 224 -19.34 -12.51 1.42
C LEU A 224 -19.43 -14.02 1.14
N ILE A 225 -18.89 -14.46 0.00
CA ILE A 225 -18.79 -15.87 -0.35
C ILE A 225 -17.95 -16.63 0.67
N TYR A 226 -16.80 -16.08 1.04
CA TYR A 226 -15.91 -16.66 2.02
C TYR A 226 -16.56 -16.79 3.42
N LEU A 227 -17.27 -15.76 3.88
CA LEU A 227 -18.05 -15.81 5.12
C LEU A 227 -19.18 -16.83 5.04
N THR A 228 -19.81 -17.01 3.88
CA THR A 228 -20.85 -18.01 3.66
C THR A 228 -20.28 -19.43 3.70
N TYR A 229 -19.05 -19.62 3.19
CA TYR A 229 -18.29 -20.86 3.31
C TYR A 229 -17.90 -21.18 4.76
N LEU A 230 -17.51 -20.17 5.54
CA LEU A 230 -17.18 -20.32 6.96
C LEU A 230 -18.43 -20.69 7.80
N ASP A 231 -19.60 -20.18 7.42
CA ASP A 231 -20.91 -20.55 8.00
C ASP A 231 -21.36 -21.97 7.59
N ASP A 232 -20.51 -22.76 6.92
CA ASP A 232 -20.75 -24.10 6.38
C ASP A 232 -21.95 -24.18 5.40
N SER A 233 -22.36 -23.05 4.84
CA SER A 233 -23.43 -22.93 3.85
C SER A 233 -22.88 -23.21 2.44
N LEU A 234 -22.32 -24.40 2.23
CA LEU A 234 -21.53 -24.75 1.03
C LEU A 234 -22.30 -24.58 -0.27
N SER A 235 -23.53 -25.06 -0.36
CA SER A 235 -24.35 -24.94 -1.58
C SER A 235 -24.70 -23.49 -1.93
N LEU A 236 -24.86 -22.62 -0.90
CA LEU A 236 -25.09 -21.19 -1.15
C LEU A 236 -23.81 -20.50 -1.60
N ALA A 237 -22.68 -20.83 -0.98
CA ALA A 237 -21.38 -20.29 -1.40
C ALA A 237 -21.04 -20.68 -2.85
N GLU A 238 -21.25 -21.94 -3.21
CA GLU A 238 -21.09 -22.46 -4.58
C GLU A 238 -21.95 -21.68 -5.58
N LYS A 239 -23.24 -21.48 -5.28
CA LYS A 239 -24.15 -20.69 -6.12
C LYS A 239 -23.63 -19.27 -6.32
N MET A 240 -23.23 -18.59 -5.24
CA MET A 240 -22.71 -17.22 -5.29
C MET A 240 -21.43 -17.14 -6.15
N ILE A 241 -20.55 -18.15 -6.11
CA ILE A 241 -19.33 -18.20 -6.94
C ILE A 241 -19.71 -18.24 -8.43
N PHE A 242 -20.67 -19.06 -8.83
CA PHE A 242 -21.10 -19.14 -10.23
C PHE A 242 -21.87 -17.89 -10.70
N GLU A 243 -22.51 -17.16 -9.82
CA GLU A 243 -23.18 -15.90 -10.13
C GLU A 243 -22.21 -14.72 -10.24
N MET A 244 -21.08 -14.74 -9.55
CA MET A 244 -20.12 -13.65 -9.47
C MET A 244 -19.62 -13.13 -10.83
N PRO A 245 -19.25 -13.95 -11.84
CA PRO A 245 -18.83 -13.48 -13.15
C PRO A 245 -19.92 -12.75 -13.96
N ASN A 246 -21.18 -12.89 -13.59
CA ASN A 246 -22.28 -12.16 -14.23
C ASN A 246 -22.40 -10.72 -13.72
N GLU A 247 -21.89 -10.45 -12.52
CA GLU A 247 -21.98 -9.14 -11.88
C GLU A 247 -20.67 -8.34 -11.90
N PHE A 248 -19.54 -9.04 -11.92
CA PHE A 248 -18.20 -8.46 -11.81
C PHE A 248 -17.29 -8.96 -12.93
N SER A 249 -16.35 -8.10 -13.35
CA SER A 249 -15.34 -8.39 -14.38
C SER A 249 -13.91 -8.42 -13.82
N ASP A 250 -13.74 -8.46 -12.50
CA ASP A 250 -12.43 -8.52 -11.84
C ASP A 250 -11.92 -9.96 -11.84
N ASP A 251 -11.04 -10.27 -12.79
CA ASP A 251 -10.49 -11.62 -13.00
C ASP A 251 -9.79 -12.17 -11.75
N PHE A 252 -9.16 -11.31 -10.93
CA PHE A 252 -8.48 -11.76 -9.72
C PHE A 252 -9.45 -12.32 -8.69
N TYR A 253 -10.50 -11.56 -8.34
CA TYR A 253 -11.48 -12.02 -7.34
C TYR A 253 -12.38 -13.14 -7.86
N ILE A 254 -12.67 -13.16 -9.16
CA ILE A 254 -13.34 -14.30 -9.79
C ILE A 254 -12.49 -15.55 -9.65
N ALA A 255 -11.23 -15.55 -10.10
CA ALA A 255 -10.34 -16.70 -9.99
C ALA A 255 -10.14 -17.13 -8.53
N LYS A 256 -9.99 -16.16 -7.61
CA LYS A 256 -9.87 -16.43 -6.17
C LYS A 256 -11.11 -17.11 -5.60
N SER A 257 -12.31 -16.76 -6.08
CA SER A 257 -13.56 -17.42 -5.68
C SER A 257 -13.65 -18.86 -6.21
N PHE A 258 -13.14 -19.13 -7.42
CA PHE A 258 -13.06 -20.50 -7.94
C PHE A 258 -12.00 -21.35 -7.21
N ILE A 259 -10.92 -20.75 -6.68
CA ILE A 259 -10.02 -21.48 -5.76
C ILE A 259 -10.78 -21.88 -4.49
N LEU A 260 -11.62 -21.01 -3.95
CA LEU A 260 -12.48 -21.36 -2.81
C LEU A 260 -13.51 -22.44 -3.17
N LEU A 261 -13.99 -22.48 -4.43
CA LEU A 261 -14.86 -23.54 -4.92
C LEU A 261 -14.18 -24.91 -4.83
N SER A 262 -12.89 -24.99 -5.11
CA SER A 262 -12.15 -26.25 -4.92
C SER A 262 -12.14 -26.71 -3.46
N ASP A 263 -12.05 -25.78 -2.51
CA ASP A 263 -12.13 -26.09 -1.08
C ASP A 263 -13.55 -26.56 -0.68
N ILE A 264 -14.59 -25.98 -1.29
CA ILE A 264 -15.98 -26.44 -1.13
C ILE A 264 -16.12 -27.87 -1.62
N TYR A 265 -15.64 -28.21 -2.82
CA TYR A 265 -15.68 -29.56 -3.36
C TYR A 265 -14.89 -30.55 -2.52
N LEU A 266 -13.76 -30.13 -1.94
CA LEU A 266 -13.02 -31.01 -0.99
C LEU A 266 -13.83 -31.30 0.27
N LYS A 267 -14.51 -30.31 0.84
CA LYS A 267 -15.43 -30.51 1.98
C LYS A 267 -16.60 -31.46 1.63
N GLN A 268 -17.04 -31.44 0.38
CA GLN A 268 -18.07 -32.33 -0.15
C GLN A 268 -17.51 -33.71 -0.55
N ASN A 269 -16.25 -33.99 -0.28
CA ASN A 269 -15.52 -35.19 -0.67
C ASN A 269 -15.47 -35.44 -2.20
N ASN A 270 -15.55 -34.36 -3.00
CA ASN A 270 -15.50 -34.41 -4.45
C ASN A 270 -14.14 -33.94 -4.98
N LYS A 271 -13.12 -34.79 -4.79
CA LYS A 271 -11.74 -34.49 -5.22
C LYS A 271 -11.62 -34.30 -6.74
N PHE A 272 -12.48 -34.98 -7.52
CA PHE A 272 -12.45 -34.86 -8.98
C PHE A 272 -12.81 -33.41 -9.41
N GLN A 273 -13.93 -32.88 -8.93
CA GLN A 273 -14.33 -31.51 -9.27
C GLN A 273 -13.36 -30.47 -8.68
N ALA A 274 -12.81 -30.72 -7.48
CA ALA A 274 -11.79 -29.85 -6.90
C ALA A 274 -10.56 -29.70 -7.82
N LYS A 275 -10.01 -30.83 -8.31
CA LYS A 275 -8.87 -30.82 -9.25
C LYS A 275 -9.21 -30.18 -10.59
N ALA A 276 -10.38 -30.48 -11.15
CA ALA A 276 -10.81 -29.88 -12.43
C ALA A 276 -10.98 -28.35 -12.33
N THR A 277 -11.52 -27.86 -11.21
CA THR A 277 -11.66 -26.42 -10.97
C THR A 277 -10.30 -25.75 -10.88
N LEU A 278 -9.33 -26.33 -10.16
CA LEU A 278 -7.97 -25.79 -10.06
C LEU A 278 -7.24 -25.81 -11.41
N GLU A 279 -7.41 -26.89 -12.21
CA GLU A 279 -6.86 -26.98 -13.56
C GLU A 279 -7.38 -25.87 -14.46
N SER A 280 -8.68 -25.58 -14.41
CA SER A 280 -9.26 -24.48 -15.18
C SER A 280 -8.62 -23.12 -14.84
N ILE A 281 -8.26 -22.87 -13.58
CA ILE A 281 -7.55 -21.64 -13.18
C ILE A 281 -6.12 -21.65 -13.72
N ILE A 282 -5.42 -22.77 -13.64
CA ILE A 282 -4.05 -22.91 -14.15
C ILE A 282 -3.99 -22.60 -15.66
N GLU A 283 -4.98 -23.07 -16.40
CA GLU A 283 -5.04 -22.89 -17.85
C GLU A 283 -5.48 -21.48 -18.26
N ASN A 284 -6.51 -20.94 -17.62
CA ASN A 284 -7.26 -19.79 -18.14
C ASN A 284 -6.97 -18.46 -17.42
N TYR A 285 -6.54 -18.47 -16.15
CA TYR A 285 -6.21 -17.22 -15.45
C TYR A 285 -4.89 -16.65 -15.94
N SER A 286 -4.82 -15.32 -16.14
CA SER A 286 -3.63 -14.65 -16.70
C SER A 286 -2.53 -14.38 -15.67
N GLY A 287 -2.87 -14.17 -14.40
CA GLY A 287 -1.94 -13.85 -13.32
C GLY A 287 -1.15 -15.05 -12.82
N GLN A 288 0.09 -14.84 -12.37
CA GLN A 288 0.94 -15.93 -11.87
C GLN A 288 0.66 -16.31 -10.42
N ASP A 289 0.22 -15.38 -9.60
CA ASP A 289 -0.03 -15.53 -8.16
C ASP A 289 -1.05 -16.62 -7.85
N LEU A 290 -2.26 -16.55 -8.44
CA LEU A 290 -3.31 -17.53 -8.24
C LEU A 290 -3.06 -18.83 -9.03
N LYS A 291 -2.32 -18.79 -10.16
CA LYS A 291 -1.86 -20.01 -10.85
C LYS A 291 -0.97 -20.87 -9.94
N ILE A 292 0.03 -20.25 -9.32
CA ILE A 292 0.94 -20.94 -8.40
C ILE A 292 0.15 -21.53 -7.21
N LEU A 293 -0.79 -20.76 -6.67
CA LEU A 293 -1.64 -21.23 -5.58
C LEU A 293 -2.51 -22.42 -6.01
N ALA A 294 -3.12 -22.36 -7.20
CA ALA A 294 -3.95 -23.43 -7.74
C ALA A 294 -3.12 -24.69 -8.03
N GLN A 295 -1.93 -24.55 -8.59
CA GLN A 295 -0.99 -25.67 -8.81
C GLN A 295 -0.65 -26.38 -7.50
N LYS A 296 -0.25 -25.61 -6.49
CA LYS A 296 0.09 -26.15 -5.17
C LYS A 296 -1.08 -26.91 -4.54
N LYS A 297 -2.28 -26.33 -4.54
CA LYS A 297 -3.48 -27.01 -4.01
C LYS A 297 -3.81 -28.28 -4.77
N ARG A 298 -3.67 -28.27 -6.10
CA ARG A 298 -3.90 -29.47 -6.93
C ARG A 298 -2.90 -30.59 -6.62
N GLU A 299 -1.62 -30.26 -6.45
CA GLU A 299 -0.57 -31.20 -6.06
C GLU A 299 -0.87 -31.81 -4.69
N GLU A 300 -1.25 -31.01 -3.69
CA GLU A 300 -1.63 -31.48 -2.35
C GLU A 300 -2.79 -32.49 -2.40
N ILE A 301 -3.79 -32.29 -3.28
CA ILE A 301 -4.89 -33.22 -3.47
C ILE A 301 -4.38 -34.57 -4.05
N ILE A 302 -3.53 -34.51 -5.09
CA ILE A 302 -2.97 -35.70 -5.75
C ILE A 302 -2.11 -36.51 -4.75
N GLU A 303 -1.23 -35.83 -4.00
CA GLU A 303 -0.42 -36.50 -2.98
C GLU A 303 -1.28 -37.21 -1.92
N SER A 304 -2.37 -36.55 -1.51
CA SER A 304 -3.32 -37.13 -0.55
C SER A 304 -4.01 -38.40 -1.08
N GLU A 305 -4.25 -38.48 -2.39
CA GLU A 305 -4.83 -39.68 -3.03
C GLU A 305 -3.81 -40.83 -3.09
N ILE A 306 -2.56 -40.56 -3.46
CA ILE A 306 -1.47 -41.53 -3.52
C ILE A 306 -1.23 -42.17 -2.13
N VAL A 307 -1.22 -41.36 -1.07
CA VAL A 307 -1.03 -41.82 0.31
C VAL A 307 -2.17 -42.74 0.74
N ILE A 308 -3.42 -42.44 0.37
CA ILE A 308 -4.60 -43.26 0.70
C ILE A 308 -4.52 -44.58 -0.04
N GLU A 309 -4.27 -44.58 -1.36
CA GLU A 309 -4.12 -45.79 -2.15
C GLU A 309 -3.01 -46.70 -1.61
N LYS A 310 -1.87 -46.14 -1.22
CA LYS A 310 -0.78 -46.92 -0.63
C LYS A 310 -1.17 -47.55 0.70
N ASN A 311 -1.84 -46.81 1.58
CA ASN A 311 -2.29 -47.33 2.86
C ASN A 311 -3.35 -48.43 2.68
N GLU A 312 -4.28 -48.29 1.72
CA GLU A 312 -5.27 -49.35 1.39
C GLU A 312 -4.61 -50.60 0.85
N ILE A 313 -3.58 -50.46 0.00
CA ILE A 313 -2.79 -51.58 -0.51
C ILE A 313 -2.03 -52.27 0.63
N ASP A 314 -1.36 -51.50 1.49
CA ASP A 314 -0.62 -52.06 2.63
C ASP A 314 -1.55 -52.77 3.61
N THR A 315 -2.76 -52.24 3.87
CA THR A 315 -3.77 -52.88 4.71
C THR A 315 -4.28 -54.17 4.06
N TYR A 316 -4.57 -54.16 2.75
CA TYR A 316 -5.01 -55.34 2.02
C TYR A 316 -3.95 -56.47 2.06
N TYR A 317 -2.69 -56.17 1.93
CA TYR A 317 -1.60 -57.13 2.06
C TYR A 317 -1.47 -57.65 3.52
N MET A 318 -1.63 -56.79 4.53
CA MET A 318 -1.62 -57.24 5.94
C MET A 318 -2.76 -58.23 6.22
N ASP A 319 -3.98 -57.93 5.77
CA ASP A 319 -5.13 -58.81 5.95
C ASP A 319 -4.91 -60.17 5.28
N ILE A 320 -4.31 -60.21 4.07
CA ILE A 320 -3.97 -61.47 3.40
C ILE A 320 -2.89 -62.24 4.17
N PHE A 321 -1.87 -61.58 4.69
CA PHE A 321 -0.82 -62.25 5.47
C PHE A 321 -1.29 -62.69 6.84
N GLU A 322 -2.26 -62.04 7.47
CA GLU A 322 -2.90 -62.51 8.70
C GLU A 322 -3.75 -63.74 8.44
N ASP A 323 -4.54 -63.79 7.37
CA ASP A 323 -5.33 -64.94 6.97
C ASP A 323 -4.44 -66.15 6.60
N ASP A 324 -3.33 -65.94 5.89
CA ASP A 324 -2.37 -67.04 5.57
C ASP A 324 -1.65 -67.55 6.83
N LEU A 325 -1.30 -66.67 7.78
CA LEU A 325 -0.73 -67.08 9.07
C LEU A 325 -1.72 -67.85 9.94
N GLU A 326 -3.00 -67.50 9.94
CA GLU A 326 -4.05 -68.19 10.64
C GLU A 326 -4.30 -69.54 10.00
N TYR A 327 -4.22 -69.63 8.66
CA TYR A 327 -4.33 -70.90 7.92
C TYR A 327 -3.15 -71.87 8.17
N GLU A 328 -1.92 -71.36 8.24
CA GLU A 328 -0.74 -72.13 8.60
C GLU A 328 -0.80 -72.62 10.07
N LEU A 329 -1.24 -71.78 11.00
CA LEU A 329 -1.40 -72.13 12.41
C LEU A 329 -2.49 -73.26 12.63
N ILE A 330 -3.59 -73.15 11.87
CA ILE A 330 -4.68 -74.15 11.93
C ILE A 330 -4.19 -75.46 11.32
N THR A 331 -3.50 -75.46 10.18
CA THR A 331 -2.94 -76.64 9.55
C THR A 331 -1.86 -77.31 10.40
N ASP A 332 -0.98 -76.51 11.04
CA ASP A 332 0.05 -77.06 11.95
C ASP A 332 -0.57 -77.65 13.22
N THR A 333 -1.66 -77.10 13.71
CA THR A 333 -2.41 -77.60 14.87
C THR A 333 -3.17 -78.89 14.51
N LEU A 334 -3.80 -78.98 13.34
CA LEU A 334 -4.45 -80.17 12.84
C LEU A 334 -3.45 -81.29 12.57
N ASN A 335 -2.28 -81.02 12.04
CA ASN A 335 -1.23 -82.02 11.83
C ASN A 335 -0.68 -82.55 13.15
N LYS A 336 -0.53 -81.74 14.18
CA LYS A 336 -0.15 -82.17 15.53
C LYS A 336 -1.20 -83.04 16.20
N ILE A 337 -2.49 -82.75 15.99
CA ILE A 337 -3.60 -83.55 16.51
C ILE A 337 -3.68 -84.96 15.79
N ASN A 338 -3.39 -84.98 14.48
CA ASN A 338 -3.38 -86.21 13.71
C ASN A 338 -2.20 -87.12 14.01
N THR A 339 -1.06 -86.59 14.34
CA THR A 339 0.12 -87.35 14.81
C THR A 339 -0.09 -87.94 16.19
N PHE A 340 -0.79 -87.29 17.09
CA PHE A 340 -1.17 -87.82 18.41
C PHE A 340 -2.16 -88.98 18.32
N LYS A 341 -3.02 -89.01 17.30
CA LYS A 341 -4.01 -90.11 17.10
C LYS A 341 -3.46 -91.36 16.40
N SER A 342 -2.26 -91.30 15.88
CA SER A 342 -1.61 -92.45 15.21
C SER A 342 -0.63 -93.23 16.14
N GLU A 343 -0.45 -92.75 17.36
CA GLU A 343 0.41 -93.37 18.38
C GLU A 343 -0.37 -94.06 19.50
N GLU A 344 -1.72 -94.15 19.42
CA GLU A 344 -2.57 -95.02 20.21
C GLU A 344 -3.00 -96.26 19.34
#